data_8aea1fa24a97b54eb101edcf31b94abe
#
_entry.id   8aea1fa24a97b54eb101edcf31b94abe
#
_cell.length_a   1.000
_cell.length_b   1.000
_cell.length_c   1.000
_cell.angle_alpha   90.00
_cell.angle_beta   90.00
_cell.angle_gamma   90.00
#
_symmetry.space_group_name_H-M   'P 1'
#
loop_
_entity.id
_entity.type
_entity.pdbx_description
1 polymer ?
#
loop_
_entity_poly.entity_id
_entity_poly.type
_entity_poly.pdbx_seq_one_letter_code
_entity_poly.pdbx_strand_id
1 'polypeptide(L)'
;MQSKPYKLNYPILSRETVMEGSDMKVNIVTCDIGQCIPWHFHSEITDSFVCLKGPMVVETRAPRKTYILNIGDRCEVPPKVAHHVHGLHDRAFKFLLAQGVGTYDNIPVG
;
A
#
# COMPACT_ATOMS: atom_id res chain seq x y z
N MET A 1 6.85 -5.18 21.14
CA MET A 1 6.55 -4.77 20.85
C MET A 1 6.28 -4.22 20.60
N GLN A 2 6.00 -4.09 20.44
CA GLN A 2 5.35 -3.50 20.08
C GLN A 2 5.61 -2.91 19.52
N SER A 3 5.88 -3.17 19.03
CA SER A 3 5.98 -2.46 18.33
C SER A 3 5.49 -1.38 18.32
N LYS A 4 5.94 -0.65 18.49
CA LYS A 4 5.23 0.31 18.36
C LYS A 4 4.94 0.59 17.36
N PRO A 5 4.55 0.29 17.37
CA PRO A 5 3.97 0.36 16.15
C PRO A 5 3.71 1.73 15.75
N TYR A 6 3.76 1.95 14.54
CA TYR A 6 3.31 3.22 14.09
C TYR A 6 1.80 3.19 14.07
N LYS A 7 1.22 4.35 14.25
CA LYS A 7 -0.22 4.49 14.13
C LYS A 7 -0.59 4.80 12.71
N LEU A 8 -1.69 4.22 12.27
CA LEU A 8 -2.28 4.59 11.00
C LEU A 8 -3.02 5.92 11.19
N ASN A 9 -2.78 6.86 10.28
CA ASN A 9 -3.43 8.16 10.29
C ASN A 9 -4.68 8.19 9.43
N TYR A 10 -5.15 7.03 8.99
CA TYR A 10 -6.27 6.92 8.09
C TYR A 10 -6.98 5.61 8.36
N PRO A 11 -8.30 5.56 8.14
CA PRO A 11 -9.05 4.33 8.38
C PRO A 11 -8.87 3.33 7.26
N ILE A 12 -8.68 2.08 7.65
CA ILE A 12 -8.79 0.93 6.76
C ILE A 12 -9.60 -0.11 7.52
N LEU A 13 -10.17 -1.05 6.78
CA LEU A 13 -11.00 -2.07 7.40
C LEU A 13 -10.16 -3.06 8.20
N SER A 14 -9.07 -3.55 7.62
CA SER A 14 -8.18 -4.45 8.34
C SER A 14 -6.81 -4.53 7.69
N ARG A 15 -5.84 -4.95 8.50
CA ARG A 15 -4.48 -5.24 8.06
C ARG A 15 -4.06 -6.52 8.73
N GLU A 16 -3.67 -7.50 7.95
CA GLU A 16 -3.31 -8.83 8.43
C GLU A 16 -1.88 -9.14 8.00
N THR A 17 -1.01 -9.45 8.96
CA THR A 17 0.38 -9.80 8.64
C THR A 17 0.45 -11.25 8.21
N VAL A 18 0.98 -11.48 7.01
CA VAL A 18 1.20 -12.83 6.48
C VAL A 18 2.57 -13.34 6.86
N MET A 19 3.58 -12.48 6.74
CA MET A 19 4.97 -12.87 6.99
C MET A 19 5.78 -11.62 7.22
N GLU A 20 6.78 -11.72 8.09
CA GLU A 20 7.57 -10.56 8.43
C GLU A 20 9.00 -10.98 8.78
N GLY A 21 9.98 -10.23 8.27
CA GLY A 21 11.40 -10.38 8.61
C GLY A 21 11.94 -9.05 9.09
N SER A 22 13.25 -8.99 9.31
CA SER A 22 13.88 -7.77 9.82
C SER A 22 13.87 -6.62 8.81
N ASP A 23 13.80 -6.94 7.52
CA ASP A 23 13.93 -5.95 6.46
C ASP A 23 12.79 -6.04 5.44
N MET A 24 11.75 -6.79 5.74
CA MET A 24 10.60 -6.89 4.84
C MET A 24 9.40 -7.44 5.59
N LYS A 25 8.20 -7.14 5.07
CA LYS A 25 6.99 -7.73 5.59
C LYS A 25 5.94 -7.85 4.49
N VAL A 26 5.03 -8.78 4.68
CA VAL A 26 3.93 -9.01 3.75
C VAL A 26 2.64 -8.95 4.55
N ASN A 27 1.76 -8.06 4.12
CA ASN A 27 0.45 -7.87 4.74
C ASN A 27 -0.66 -8.06 3.71
N ILE A 28 -1.83 -8.42 4.21
CA ILE A 28 -3.06 -8.29 3.41
C ILE A 28 -3.83 -7.12 3.99
N VAL A 29 -4.15 -6.16 3.14
CA VAL A 29 -4.82 -4.94 3.51
C VAL A 29 -6.21 -4.94 2.87
N THR A 30 -7.23 -4.68 3.68
CA THR A 30 -8.61 -4.58 3.21
C THR A 30 -9.11 -3.18 3.49
N CYS A 31 -9.68 -2.56 2.46
CA CYS A 31 -10.27 -1.23 2.56
C CYS A 31 -11.75 -1.31 2.18
N ASP A 32 -12.57 -0.64 2.96
CA ASP A 32 -14.00 -0.57 2.69
C ASP A 32 -14.30 0.55 1.69
N ILE A 33 -15.54 0.65 1.27
CA ILE A 33 -16.00 1.70 0.36
C ILE A 33 -15.55 3.07 0.89
N GLY A 34 -14.92 3.85 0.01
CA GLY A 34 -14.44 5.19 0.34
C GLY A 34 -13.15 5.26 1.13
N GLN A 35 -12.60 4.15 1.56
CA GLN A 35 -11.33 4.15 2.26
C GLN A 35 -10.18 4.13 1.26
N CYS A 36 -9.04 4.69 1.65
CA CYS A 36 -7.88 4.77 0.78
C CYS A 36 -6.60 4.80 1.60
N ILE A 37 -5.48 4.56 0.92
CA ILE A 37 -4.16 4.79 1.49
C ILE A 37 -3.71 6.15 0.98
N PRO A 38 -3.61 7.17 1.84
CA PRO A 38 -3.27 8.52 1.41
C PRO A 38 -1.88 8.63 0.80
N TRP A 39 -1.62 9.72 0.12
CA TRP A 39 -0.33 10.00 -0.51
C TRP A 39 0.81 9.92 0.50
N HIS A 40 1.80 9.10 0.19
CA HIS A 40 3.00 8.92 1.01
C HIS A 40 4.10 8.31 0.16
N PHE A 41 5.33 8.30 0.69
CA PHE A 41 6.41 7.55 0.08
C PHE A 41 7.24 6.87 1.17
N HIS A 42 8.07 5.95 0.75
CA HIS A 42 9.02 5.25 1.61
C HIS A 42 10.42 5.57 1.14
N SER A 43 11.36 5.74 2.07
CA SER A 43 12.72 6.14 1.71
C SER A 43 13.54 5.01 1.14
N GLU A 44 13.34 3.78 1.60
CA GLU A 44 14.23 2.66 1.27
C GLU A 44 13.54 1.45 0.69
N ILE A 45 12.26 1.24 0.99
CA ILE A 45 11.58 0.02 0.57
C ILE A 45 10.78 0.23 -0.71
N THR A 46 10.55 -0.88 -1.39
CA THR A 46 9.63 -0.97 -2.52
C THR A 46 8.30 -1.52 -2.00
N ASP A 47 7.19 -0.95 -2.47
CA ASP A 47 5.86 -1.52 -2.26
C ASP A 47 5.49 -2.35 -3.47
N SER A 48 5.20 -3.63 -3.26
CA SER A 48 4.70 -4.53 -4.30
C SER A 48 3.26 -4.88 -3.98
N PHE A 49 2.36 -4.55 -4.89
CA PHE A 49 0.92 -4.75 -4.73
C PHE A 49 0.43 -5.89 -5.60
N VAL A 50 -0.40 -6.75 -5.02
CA VAL A 50 -1.16 -7.75 -5.80
C VAL A 50 -2.62 -7.56 -5.44
N CYS A 51 -3.45 -7.27 -6.44
CA CYS A 51 -4.88 -7.06 -6.19
C CYS A 51 -5.58 -8.38 -5.91
N LEU A 52 -6.29 -8.45 -4.79
CA LEU A 52 -7.06 -9.62 -4.37
C LEU A 52 -8.57 -9.38 -4.55
N LYS A 53 -9.00 -8.13 -4.47
CA LYS A 53 -10.38 -7.73 -4.72
C LYS A 53 -10.34 -6.31 -5.25
N GLY A 54 -11.01 -6.06 -6.35
CA GLY A 54 -10.96 -4.75 -6.98
C GLY A 54 -12.07 -4.54 -7.99
N PRO A 55 -11.77 -3.75 -9.02
CA PRO A 55 -10.47 -3.14 -9.35
C PRO A 55 -10.01 -2.10 -8.34
N MET A 56 -8.70 -2.01 -8.18
CA MET A 56 -8.07 -1.00 -7.34
C MET A 56 -7.15 -0.13 -8.17
N VAL A 57 -6.79 1.03 -7.66
CA VAL A 57 -5.97 1.99 -8.36
C VAL A 57 -4.77 2.36 -7.51
N VAL A 58 -3.59 2.33 -8.12
CA VAL A 58 -2.37 2.83 -7.52
C VAL A 58 -1.91 4.01 -8.37
N GLU A 59 -1.85 5.19 -7.77
CA GLU A 59 -1.41 6.40 -8.45
C GLU A 59 -0.05 6.81 -7.94
N THR A 60 0.81 7.29 -8.81
CA THR A 60 2.13 7.79 -8.43
C THR A 60 2.33 9.21 -8.93
N ARG A 61 3.37 9.88 -8.36
CA ARG A 61 3.88 11.16 -8.81
C ARG A 61 5.35 10.98 -9.17
N ALA A 62 5.85 11.77 -10.09
CA ALA A 62 7.26 11.83 -10.47
C ALA A 62 7.91 10.47 -10.65
N PRO A 63 7.46 9.65 -11.58
CA PRO A 63 6.56 10.03 -12.66
C PRO A 63 5.10 9.86 -12.27
N ARG A 64 4.25 10.63 -12.91
CA ARG A 64 2.81 10.52 -12.74
C ARG A 64 2.32 9.32 -13.55
N LYS A 65 1.78 8.35 -12.86
CA LYS A 65 1.22 7.15 -13.48
C LYS A 65 -0.02 6.70 -12.71
N THR A 66 -0.90 6.00 -13.41
CA THR A 66 -2.09 5.41 -12.83
C THR A 66 -2.12 3.96 -13.24
N TYR A 67 -2.14 3.08 -12.25
CA TYR A 67 -2.24 1.63 -12.46
C TYR A 67 -3.62 1.17 -12.00
N ILE A 68 -4.39 0.58 -12.90
CA ILE A 68 -5.68 -0.02 -12.54
C ILE A 68 -5.45 -1.53 -12.49
N LEU A 69 -5.66 -2.10 -11.30
CA LEU A 69 -5.36 -3.51 -11.05
C LEU A 69 -6.66 -4.27 -10.87
N ASN A 70 -6.86 -5.28 -11.71
CA ASN A 70 -7.92 -6.26 -11.52
C ASN A 70 -7.36 -7.40 -10.67
N ILE A 71 -8.22 -8.31 -10.22
CA ILE A 71 -7.80 -9.44 -9.38
C ILE A 71 -6.63 -10.17 -10.05
N GLY A 72 -5.54 -10.32 -9.31
CA GLY A 72 -4.33 -10.99 -9.79
C GLY A 72 -3.31 -10.08 -10.44
N ASP A 73 -3.69 -8.85 -10.78
CA ASP A 73 -2.73 -7.89 -11.35
C ASP A 73 -1.83 -7.35 -10.26
N ARG A 74 -0.63 -6.94 -10.66
CA ARG A 74 0.35 -6.41 -9.71
C ARG A 74 1.05 -5.18 -10.28
N CYS A 75 1.56 -4.37 -9.37
CA CYS A 75 2.48 -3.30 -9.71
C CYS A 75 3.42 -3.06 -8.55
N GLU A 76 4.49 -2.32 -8.82
CA GLU A 76 5.50 -2.01 -7.81
C GLU A 76 5.78 -0.54 -7.83
N VAL A 77 5.96 0.03 -6.63
CA VAL A 77 6.31 1.43 -6.47
C VAL A 77 7.68 1.46 -5.77
N PRO A 78 8.70 2.00 -6.45
CA PRO A 78 10.05 2.01 -5.88
C PRO A 78 10.18 3.04 -4.75
N PRO A 79 11.29 3.00 -4.01
CA PRO A 79 11.53 4.00 -2.97
C PRO A 79 11.44 5.42 -3.51
N LYS A 80 11.03 6.33 -2.66
CA LYS A 80 10.98 7.78 -2.91
C LYS A 80 9.93 8.23 -3.92
N VAL A 81 9.08 7.33 -4.38
CA VAL A 81 8.00 7.68 -5.29
C VAL A 81 6.71 7.78 -4.49
N ALA A 82 6.14 8.97 -4.41
CA ALA A 82 4.89 9.19 -3.71
C ALA A 82 3.76 8.47 -4.42
N HIS A 83 2.88 7.84 -3.64
CA HIS A 83 1.78 7.07 -4.20
C HIS A 83 0.54 7.12 -3.31
N HIS A 84 -0.59 6.80 -3.92
CA HIS A 84 -1.92 6.85 -3.34
C HIS A 84 -2.68 5.63 -3.84
N VAL A 85 -3.40 4.96 -2.96
CA VAL A 85 -4.08 3.70 -3.30
C VAL A 85 -5.55 3.80 -2.92
N HIS A 86 -6.43 3.46 -3.85
CA HIS A 86 -7.87 3.50 -3.60
C HIS A 86 -8.59 2.49 -4.47
N GLY A 87 -9.87 2.26 -4.19
CA GLY A 87 -10.69 1.44 -5.05
C GLY A 87 -11.12 2.24 -6.28
N LEU A 88 -11.29 1.57 -7.41
CA LEU A 88 -11.83 2.23 -8.60
C LEU A 88 -13.24 2.69 -8.29
N HIS A 89 -13.53 3.96 -8.53
CA HIS A 89 -14.82 4.58 -8.19
C HIS A 89 -15.16 4.40 -6.70
N ASP A 90 -14.12 4.48 -5.85
CA ASP A 90 -14.24 4.41 -4.39
C ASP A 90 -14.80 3.11 -3.84
N ARG A 91 -14.76 2.03 -4.63
CA ARG A 91 -15.23 0.73 -4.16
C ARG A 91 -14.32 0.11 -3.12
N ALA A 92 -14.84 -0.87 -2.40
CA ALA A 92 -14.05 -1.66 -1.49
C ALA A 92 -13.01 -2.46 -2.27
N PHE A 93 -11.83 -2.66 -1.68
CA PHE A 93 -10.76 -3.40 -2.35
C PHE A 93 -9.87 -4.09 -1.32
N LYS A 94 -9.08 -5.03 -1.81
CA LYS A 94 -8.20 -5.83 -0.96
C LYS A 94 -6.95 -6.16 -1.75
N PHE A 95 -5.81 -6.11 -1.10
CA PHE A 95 -4.56 -6.38 -1.79
C PHE A 95 -3.53 -6.99 -0.84
N LEU A 96 -2.63 -7.77 -1.43
CA LEU A 96 -1.44 -8.23 -0.75
C LEU A 96 -0.37 -7.18 -0.99
N LEU A 97 0.31 -6.77 0.08
CA LEU A 97 1.34 -5.75 0.03
C LEU A 97 2.63 -6.33 0.60
N ALA A 98 3.63 -6.48 -0.27
CA ALA A 98 4.96 -6.87 0.14
C ALA A 98 5.82 -5.60 0.18
N GLN A 99 6.39 -5.32 1.33
CA GLN A 99 7.20 -4.12 1.57
C GLN A 99 8.61 -4.52 1.96
N GLY A 100 9.57 -4.11 1.18
CA GLY A 100 10.98 -4.44 1.41
C GLY A 100 11.80 -4.08 0.18
N VAL A 101 13.04 -4.31 0.15
CA VAL A 101 13.89 -4.79 1.26
C VAL A 101 14.56 -3.55 1.82
N GLY A 102 14.64 -3.43 3.15
CA GLY A 102 15.26 -2.26 3.79
C GLY A 102 14.49 -1.82 5.03
N THR A 103 14.88 -0.67 5.54
CA THR A 103 14.25 -0.09 6.72
C THR A 103 12.93 0.56 6.33
N TYR A 104 11.87 0.17 7.02
CA TYR A 104 10.55 0.72 6.78
C TYR A 104 10.41 2.12 7.36
N ASP A 105 9.87 3.03 6.59
CA ASP A 105 9.36 4.31 7.08
C ASP A 105 8.11 4.66 6.25
N ASN A 106 7.38 5.65 6.68
CA ASN A 106 6.22 6.14 5.96
C ASN A 106 6.19 7.65 6.08
N ILE A 107 6.37 8.32 4.96
CA ILE A 107 6.45 9.79 4.94
C ILE A 107 5.23 10.32 4.21
N PRO A 108 4.25 10.85 4.95
CA PRO A 108 3.05 11.42 4.33
C PRO A 108 3.38 12.65 3.52
N VAL A 109 2.66 12.83 2.41
CA VAL A 109 2.78 14.03 1.57
C VAL A 109 1.38 14.48 1.17
N GLY A 110 1.26 15.74 0.88
CA GLY A 110 -0.03 16.32 0.57
C GLY A 110 -0.60 16.05 -0.80
#